data_6787760b0e07d242c9c43d094de79129
#
_entry.id   6787760b0e07d242c9c43d094de79129
#
_cell.length_a   1.000
_cell.length_b   1.000
_cell.length_c   1.000
_cell.angle_alpha   90.00
_cell.angle_beta   90.00
_cell.angle_gamma   90.00
#
_symmetry.space_group_name_H-M   'P 1'
#
loop_
_entity.id
_entity.type
_entity.pdbx_description
1 polymer ?
#
loop_
_entity_poly.entity_id
_entity_poly.type
_entity_poly.pdbx_seq_one_letter_code
_entity_poly.pdbx_strand_id
1 'polypeptide(L)'
;MPVASGKLVRGVGLKLEAVGCQIPIGGRCRVQSMSGKVEAEVVGFANDLTYLMPSESIRGIVPGSLVEPIAHDAGLAVGDGLLGRVLDGNGDPIDGLGAIDYEKRMSTQAAPINPLSRKPVSEPLDVGVRAINTILSV
;
A
#
# COMPACT_ATOMS: atom_id res chain seq x y z
N MET A 1 -9.08 -19.82 -1.01
CA MET A 1 -8.44 -20.41 -2.20
C MET A 1 -6.96 -20.17 -2.09
N PRO A 2 -6.08 -21.14 -2.36
CA PRO A 2 -4.65 -20.86 -2.45
C PRO A 2 -4.44 -19.89 -3.60
N VAL A 3 -3.91 -18.72 -3.30
CA VAL A 3 -3.60 -17.72 -4.33
C VAL A 3 -2.34 -18.19 -5.04
N ALA A 4 -2.43 -18.38 -6.36
CA ALA A 4 -1.32 -18.93 -7.14
C ALA A 4 -0.13 -17.97 -7.16
N SER A 5 1.04 -18.49 -6.77
CA SER A 5 2.32 -17.79 -6.90
C SER A 5 2.71 -17.72 -8.37
N GLY A 6 3.20 -16.57 -8.80
CA GLY A 6 3.69 -16.35 -10.15
C GLY A 6 5.20 -16.30 -10.26
N LYS A 7 5.67 -16.10 -11.48
CA LYS A 7 7.09 -15.91 -11.79
C LYS A 7 7.30 -14.61 -12.56
N LEU A 8 8.34 -13.89 -12.18
CA LEU A 8 8.79 -12.70 -12.89
C LEU A 8 9.42 -13.12 -14.24
N VAL A 9 8.99 -12.50 -15.32
CA VAL A 9 9.53 -12.77 -16.67
C VAL A 9 10.35 -11.60 -17.21
N ARG A 10 10.00 -10.37 -16.83
CA ARG A 10 10.65 -9.17 -17.34
C ARG A 10 10.60 -8.04 -16.34
N GLY A 11 11.63 -7.20 -16.33
CA GLY A 11 11.68 -5.93 -15.60
C GLY A 11 12.27 -4.84 -16.47
N VAL A 12 11.58 -3.70 -16.60
CA VAL A 12 12.05 -2.54 -17.38
C VAL A 12 11.75 -1.27 -16.59
N GLY A 13 12.78 -0.57 -16.18
CA GLY A 13 12.62 0.60 -15.31
C GLY A 13 11.95 0.21 -13.99
N LEU A 14 10.86 0.86 -13.64
CA LEU A 14 10.06 0.57 -12.45
C LEU A 14 8.93 -0.42 -12.70
N LYS A 15 8.80 -0.98 -13.89
CA LYS A 15 7.75 -1.91 -14.26
C LYS A 15 8.29 -3.33 -14.29
N LEU A 16 7.64 -4.21 -13.54
CA LEU A 16 7.92 -5.65 -13.53
C LEU A 16 6.75 -6.38 -14.20
N GLU A 17 7.07 -7.44 -14.93
CA GLU A 17 6.09 -8.28 -15.63
C GLU A 17 6.20 -9.71 -15.10
N ALA A 18 5.09 -10.26 -14.64
CA ALA A 18 4.98 -11.59 -14.07
C ALA A 18 3.92 -12.42 -14.78
N VAL A 19 4.07 -13.73 -14.74
CA VAL A 19 3.08 -14.71 -15.25
C VAL A 19 2.62 -15.63 -14.12
N GLY A 20 1.40 -16.17 -14.27
CA GLY A 20 0.86 -17.17 -13.34
C GLY A 20 0.34 -16.57 -12.02
N CYS A 21 0.35 -15.25 -11.85
CA CYS A 21 -0.23 -14.59 -10.70
C CYS A 21 -1.72 -14.32 -10.94
N GLN A 22 -2.57 -14.65 -9.97
CA GLN A 22 -3.98 -14.25 -9.97
C GLN A 22 -4.21 -13.24 -8.85
N ILE A 23 -3.76 -12.02 -9.08
CA ILE A 23 -3.84 -10.92 -8.11
C ILE A 23 -4.65 -9.80 -8.77
N PRO A 24 -5.68 -9.26 -8.14
CA PRO A 24 -6.46 -8.15 -8.70
C PRO A 24 -5.61 -6.86 -8.79
N ILE A 25 -6.02 -5.93 -9.65
CA ILE A 25 -5.41 -4.59 -9.70
C ILE A 25 -5.55 -3.94 -8.33
N GLY A 26 -4.47 -3.28 -7.87
CA GLY A 26 -4.35 -2.75 -6.52
C GLY A 26 -3.98 -3.78 -5.45
N GLY A 27 -3.92 -5.07 -5.82
CA GLY A 27 -3.45 -6.13 -4.93
C GLY A 27 -1.94 -6.07 -4.75
N ARG A 28 -1.47 -6.41 -3.55
CA ARG A 28 -0.04 -6.41 -3.21
C ARG A 28 0.58 -7.80 -3.31
N CYS A 29 1.84 -7.84 -3.69
CA CYS A 29 2.62 -9.06 -3.76
C CYS A 29 4.06 -8.83 -3.31
N ARG A 30 4.75 -9.91 -3.01
CA ARG A 30 6.19 -9.92 -2.72
C ARG A 30 6.94 -10.60 -3.84
N VAL A 31 7.93 -9.91 -4.39
CA VAL A 31 8.85 -10.43 -5.38
C VAL A 31 10.13 -10.84 -4.68
N GLN A 32 10.56 -12.08 -4.86
CA GLN A 32 11.83 -12.53 -4.29
C GLN A 32 13.00 -11.84 -4.98
N SER A 33 13.95 -11.36 -4.19
CA SER A 33 15.20 -10.74 -4.62
C SER A 33 16.38 -11.45 -3.96
N MET A 34 17.59 -11.30 -4.49
CA MET A 34 18.81 -11.82 -3.87
C MET A 34 19.10 -11.18 -2.50
N SER A 35 18.61 -9.97 -2.25
CA SER A 35 18.79 -9.23 -1.00
C SER A 35 17.61 -9.32 -0.04
N GLY A 36 16.56 -10.05 -0.39
CA GLY A 36 15.34 -10.15 0.43
C GLY A 36 14.08 -10.21 -0.40
N LYS A 37 12.99 -9.71 0.14
CA LYS A 37 11.70 -9.63 -0.56
C LYS A 37 11.36 -8.17 -0.81
N VAL A 38 10.95 -7.85 -2.04
CA VAL A 38 10.51 -6.51 -2.46
C VAL A 38 9.00 -6.51 -2.61
N GLU A 39 8.33 -5.58 -1.98
CA GLU A 39 6.89 -5.43 -2.15
C GLU A 39 6.57 -4.69 -3.44
N ALA A 40 5.52 -5.14 -4.11
CA ALA A 40 5.02 -4.54 -5.34
C ALA A 40 3.50 -4.57 -5.39
N GLU A 41 2.92 -3.62 -6.10
CA GLU A 41 1.47 -3.51 -6.34
C GLU A 41 1.16 -3.90 -7.78
N VAL A 42 0.02 -4.59 -7.98
CA VAL A 42 -0.49 -4.90 -9.31
C VAL A 42 -1.13 -3.65 -9.90
N VAL A 43 -0.54 -3.11 -10.95
CA VAL A 43 -1.04 -1.90 -11.64
C VAL A 43 -1.85 -2.21 -12.90
N GLY A 44 -1.83 -3.46 -13.36
CA GLY A 44 -2.61 -3.89 -14.51
C GLY A 44 -2.23 -5.28 -15.00
N PHE A 45 -2.92 -5.72 -16.02
CA PHE A 45 -2.64 -6.98 -16.71
C PHE A 45 -2.97 -6.85 -18.20
N ALA A 46 -2.28 -7.62 -19.02
CA ALA A 46 -2.61 -7.79 -20.43
C ALA A 46 -2.20 -9.19 -20.88
N ASN A 47 -3.10 -9.91 -21.55
CA ASN A 47 -2.95 -11.32 -21.86
C ASN A 47 -2.64 -12.13 -20.57
N ASP A 48 -1.56 -12.92 -20.58
CA ASP A 48 -1.12 -13.69 -19.41
C ASP A 48 -0.13 -12.93 -18.51
N LEU A 49 0.16 -11.66 -18.82
CA LEU A 49 1.13 -10.83 -18.08
C LEU A 49 0.41 -9.98 -17.02
N THR A 50 0.91 -10.05 -15.82
CA THR A 50 0.56 -9.14 -14.71
C THR A 50 1.65 -8.11 -14.57
N TYR A 51 1.26 -6.84 -14.56
CA TYR A 51 2.18 -5.72 -14.40
C TYR A 51 2.24 -5.31 -12.94
N LEU A 52 3.48 -5.26 -12.42
CA LEU A 52 3.75 -4.95 -11.04
C LEU A 52 4.57 -3.66 -10.96
N MET A 53 4.26 -2.83 -9.99
CA MET A 53 5.01 -1.63 -9.65
C MET A 53 5.61 -1.81 -8.25
N PRO A 54 6.94 -1.92 -8.12
CA PRO A 54 7.59 -2.09 -6.84
C PRO A 54 7.50 -0.82 -6.01
N SER A 55 7.31 -0.97 -4.70
CA SER A 55 7.28 0.13 -3.73
C SER A 55 8.69 0.54 -3.28
N GLU A 56 9.68 -0.30 -3.57
CA GLU A 56 11.07 -0.13 -3.13
C GLU A 56 12.05 -0.36 -4.29
N SER A 57 13.35 -0.31 -3.98
CA SER A 57 14.40 -0.56 -4.96
C SER A 57 14.34 -1.99 -5.50
N ILE A 58 14.38 -2.13 -6.82
CA ILE A 58 14.36 -3.43 -7.54
C ILE A 58 15.73 -4.11 -7.63
N ARG A 59 16.74 -3.62 -6.92
CA ARG A 59 18.08 -4.19 -6.97
C ARG A 59 18.08 -5.63 -6.48
N GLY A 60 18.73 -6.52 -7.25
CA GLY A 60 18.82 -7.94 -6.93
C GLY A 60 17.61 -8.78 -7.35
N ILE A 61 16.62 -8.21 -8.02
CA ILE A 61 15.54 -8.96 -8.67
C ILE A 61 16.09 -9.54 -9.97
N VAL A 62 15.81 -10.82 -10.21
CA VAL A 62 16.25 -11.55 -11.40
C VAL A 62 15.05 -12.16 -12.15
N PRO A 63 15.17 -12.41 -13.46
CA PRO A 63 14.14 -13.17 -14.18
C PRO A 63 13.92 -14.54 -13.54
N GLY A 64 12.67 -14.96 -13.43
CA GLY A 64 12.29 -16.20 -12.74
C GLY A 64 12.05 -16.03 -11.23
N SER A 65 12.29 -14.85 -10.66
CA SER A 65 11.97 -14.56 -9.26
C SER A 65 10.51 -14.92 -8.94
N LEU A 66 10.29 -15.53 -7.78
CA LEU A 66 8.97 -15.90 -7.30
C LEU A 66 8.18 -14.65 -6.93
N VAL A 67 6.92 -14.61 -7.37
CA VAL A 67 5.95 -13.58 -7.01
C VAL A 67 4.89 -14.21 -6.12
N GLU A 68 4.88 -13.83 -4.86
CA GLU A 68 3.94 -14.34 -3.86
C GLU A 68 2.87 -13.27 -3.58
N PRO A 69 1.58 -13.58 -3.72
CA PRO A 69 0.55 -12.64 -3.32
C PRO A 69 0.59 -12.44 -1.80
N ILE A 70 0.42 -11.20 -1.39
CA ILE A 70 0.21 -10.88 0.01
C ILE A 70 -1.29 -10.96 0.25
N ALA A 71 -1.71 -11.89 1.12
CA ALA A 71 -3.09 -11.89 1.61
C ALA A 71 -3.28 -10.61 2.43
N HIS A 72 -3.84 -9.60 1.80
CA HIS A 72 -3.99 -8.29 2.43
C HIS A 72 -5.44 -8.10 2.86
N ASP A 73 -5.59 -7.88 4.13
CA ASP A 73 -6.59 -6.95 4.62
C ASP A 73 -6.13 -5.56 4.16
N ALA A 74 -6.64 -5.13 2.99
CA ALA A 74 -6.28 -3.87 2.36
C ALA A 74 -6.82 -2.72 3.21
N GLY A 75 -6.07 -2.34 4.25
CA GLY A 75 -6.48 -1.25 5.13
C GLY A 75 -5.37 -0.83 6.06
N LEU A 76 -5.41 0.45 6.41
CA LEU A 76 -4.56 1.02 7.44
C LEU A 76 -5.10 0.62 8.82
N ALA A 77 -4.23 0.21 9.71
CA ALA A 77 -4.56 0.01 11.13
C ALA A 77 -4.96 1.37 11.72
N VAL A 78 -6.10 1.43 12.40
CA VAL A 78 -6.59 2.64 13.07
C VAL A 78 -7.06 2.35 14.47
N GLY A 79 -6.82 3.29 15.36
CA GLY A 79 -7.17 3.20 16.78
C GLY A 79 -6.31 4.15 17.62
N ASP A 80 -6.64 4.28 18.88
CA ASP A 80 -5.94 5.17 19.82
C ASP A 80 -4.47 4.78 20.03
N GLY A 81 -4.11 3.50 19.81
CA GLY A 81 -2.72 3.02 19.86
C GLY A 81 -1.78 3.60 18.82
N LEU A 82 -2.30 4.36 17.84
CA LEU A 82 -1.50 5.12 16.86
C LEU A 82 -1.00 6.46 17.40
N LEU A 83 -1.60 6.96 18.48
CA LEU A 83 -1.23 8.25 19.05
C LEU A 83 0.22 8.22 19.55
N GLY A 84 1.02 9.17 19.08
CA GLY A 84 2.44 9.27 19.43
C GLY A 84 3.36 8.26 18.74
N ARG A 85 2.85 7.45 17.79
CA ARG A 85 3.63 6.51 16.99
C ARG A 85 4.14 7.16 15.69
N VAL A 86 5.26 6.68 15.18
CA VAL A 86 5.81 7.07 13.88
C VAL A 86 5.71 5.88 12.92
N LEU A 87 5.03 6.11 11.80
CA LEU A 87 4.73 5.07 10.82
C LEU A 87 5.37 5.42 9.47
N ASP A 88 5.66 4.39 8.69
CA ASP A 88 6.02 4.54 7.28
C ASP A 88 4.77 4.75 6.39
N GLY A 89 4.99 4.87 5.07
CA GLY A 89 3.91 5.04 4.09
C GLY A 89 2.97 3.81 3.95
N ASN A 90 3.35 2.67 4.49
CA ASN A 90 2.54 1.44 4.51
C ASN A 90 1.73 1.32 5.80
N GLY A 91 1.98 2.16 6.80
CA GLY A 91 1.40 2.09 8.12
C GLY A 91 2.14 1.17 9.09
N ASP A 92 3.36 0.75 8.75
CA ASP A 92 4.21 -0.04 9.64
C ASP A 92 5.02 0.87 10.58
N PRO A 93 5.18 0.50 11.87
CA PRO A 93 5.90 1.33 12.83
C PRO A 93 7.40 1.36 12.56
N ILE A 94 7.97 2.56 12.51
CA ILE A 94 9.41 2.81 12.33
C ILE A 94 10.07 3.43 13.56
N ASP A 95 9.32 3.59 14.64
CA ASP A 95 9.76 4.22 15.90
C ASP A 95 10.49 3.28 16.86
N GLY A 96 10.61 1.99 16.53
CA GLY A 96 11.24 0.98 17.38
C GLY A 96 10.42 0.56 18.61
N LEU A 97 9.17 1.02 18.73
CA LEU A 97 8.30 0.72 19.88
C LEU A 97 7.48 -0.58 19.72
N GLY A 98 7.78 -1.39 18.73
CA GLY A 98 7.10 -2.66 18.48
C GLY A 98 5.78 -2.53 17.75
N ALA A 99 4.98 -3.61 17.73
CA ALA A 99 3.71 -3.67 17.03
C ALA A 99 2.70 -2.64 17.55
N ILE A 100 1.82 -2.20 16.64
CA ILE A 100 0.75 -1.26 16.96
C ILE A 100 -0.44 -2.04 17.49
N ASP A 101 -0.98 -1.60 18.62
CA ASP A 101 -2.30 -2.01 19.07
C ASP A 101 -3.36 -1.20 18.30
N TYR A 102 -4.21 -1.87 17.53
CA TYR A 102 -5.21 -1.22 16.70
C TYR A 102 -6.60 -1.82 16.89
N GLU A 103 -7.61 -1.00 16.79
CA GLU A 103 -9.00 -1.43 16.99
C GLU A 103 -9.58 -2.08 15.73
N LYS A 104 -9.26 -1.52 14.57
CA LYS A 104 -9.76 -2.00 13.27
C LYS A 104 -8.83 -1.64 12.13
N ARG A 105 -9.05 -2.28 10.97
CA ARG A 105 -8.44 -1.86 9.70
C ARG A 105 -9.46 -1.11 8.86
N MET A 106 -9.07 0.01 8.29
CA MET A 106 -9.89 0.82 7.40
C MET A 106 -9.25 0.90 6.02
N SER A 107 -10.08 0.73 4.99
CA SER A 107 -9.63 0.91 3.61
C SER A 107 -9.21 2.36 3.38
N THR A 108 -8.08 2.55 2.71
CA THR A 108 -7.63 3.87 2.23
C THR A 108 -8.43 4.35 1.02
N GLN A 109 -9.16 3.43 0.36
CA GLN A 109 -10.09 3.73 -0.71
C GLN A 109 -11.49 3.91 -0.12
N ALA A 110 -11.80 5.11 0.32
CA ALA A 110 -13.12 5.45 0.83
C ALA A 110 -14.09 5.80 -0.31
N ALA A 111 -15.33 5.35 -0.20
CA ALA A 111 -16.39 5.84 -1.08
C ALA A 111 -16.63 7.35 -0.82
N PRO A 112 -16.94 8.14 -1.86
CA PRO A 112 -17.28 9.55 -1.69
C PRO A 112 -18.44 9.72 -0.72
N ILE A 113 -18.30 10.64 0.21
CA ILE A 113 -19.37 10.98 1.14
C ILE A 113 -20.51 11.65 0.33
N ASN A 114 -21.74 11.18 0.56
CA ASN A 114 -22.90 11.82 -0.05
C ASN A 114 -22.93 13.33 0.32
N PRO A 115 -22.94 14.23 -0.66
CA PRO A 115 -22.93 15.68 -0.41
C PRO A 115 -24.04 16.16 0.54
N LEU A 116 -25.20 15.52 0.50
CA LEU A 116 -26.33 15.85 1.37
C LEU A 116 -26.14 15.43 2.83
N SER A 117 -25.23 14.49 3.09
CA SER A 117 -24.91 14.05 4.46
C SER A 117 -23.69 14.77 5.04
N ARG A 118 -23.02 15.63 4.27
CA ARG A 118 -21.90 16.43 4.77
C ARG A 118 -22.42 17.50 5.72
N LYS A 119 -21.81 17.53 6.90
CA LYS A 119 -22.03 18.67 7.81
C LYS A 119 -21.34 19.91 7.23
N PRO A 120 -21.97 21.10 7.32
CA PRO A 120 -21.29 22.34 6.97
C PRO A 120 -20.07 22.53 7.90
N VAL A 121 -19.00 23.09 7.36
CA VAL A 121 -17.80 23.42 8.15
C VAL A 121 -18.17 24.59 9.07
N SER A 122 -18.17 24.32 10.38
CA SER A 122 -18.48 25.32 11.42
C SER A 122 -17.27 25.69 12.27
N GLU A 123 -16.30 24.78 12.35
CA GLU A 123 -15.08 24.97 13.14
C GLU A 123 -13.86 24.64 12.28
N PRO A 124 -12.84 25.52 12.23
CA PRO A 124 -11.60 25.22 11.51
C PRO A 124 -10.80 24.16 12.25
N LEU A 125 -10.19 23.23 11.50
CA LEU A 125 -9.29 22.25 12.04
C LEU A 125 -7.86 22.83 12.09
N ASP A 126 -7.26 22.87 13.28
CA ASP A 126 -5.84 23.16 13.42
C ASP A 126 -5.01 21.93 13.07
N VAL A 127 -4.31 21.97 11.95
CA VAL A 127 -3.44 20.89 11.47
C VAL A 127 -2.00 21.00 12.00
N GLY A 128 -1.70 21.97 12.87
CA GLY A 128 -0.37 22.18 13.45
C GLY A 128 0.68 22.78 12.50
N VAL A 129 0.31 23.05 11.24
CA VAL A 129 1.20 23.65 10.24
C VAL A 129 0.74 25.07 9.94
N ARG A 130 1.54 26.06 10.34
CA ARG A 130 1.19 27.50 10.22
C ARG A 130 0.78 27.90 8.80
N ALA A 131 1.52 27.45 7.79
CA ALA A 131 1.23 27.79 6.40
C ALA A 131 -0.17 27.28 5.97
N ILE A 132 -0.55 26.09 6.38
CA ILE A 132 -1.88 25.51 6.07
C ILE A 132 -2.96 26.29 6.82
N ASN A 133 -2.79 26.47 8.13
CA ASN A 133 -3.77 27.16 8.98
C ASN A 133 -4.00 28.63 8.59
N THR A 134 -3.03 29.27 7.91
CA THR A 134 -3.13 30.67 7.51
C THR A 134 -3.79 30.86 6.14
N ILE A 135 -3.59 29.89 5.23
CA ILE A 135 -3.96 30.03 3.82
C ILE A 135 -5.20 29.20 3.48
N LEU A 136 -5.40 28.07 4.17
CA LEU A 136 -6.48 27.12 3.88
C LEU A 136 -7.45 27.01 5.06
N SER A 137 -8.72 26.92 4.74
CA SER A 137 -9.77 26.51 5.71
C SER A 137 -9.95 25.00 5.58
N VAL A 138 -9.56 24.27 6.60
CA VAL A 138 -9.65 22.79 6.65
C VAL A 138 -10.73 22.40 7.67
#